data_76689aeb949e8193fc10ee089d18a3a0
#
_entry.id   76689aeb949e8193fc10ee089d18a3a0
#
_cell.length_a   1.000
_cell.length_b   1.000
_cell.length_c   1.000
_cell.angle_alpha   90.00
_cell.angle_beta   90.00
_cell.angle_gamma   90.00
#
_symmetry.space_group_name_H-M   'P 1'
#
loop_
_entity.id
_entity.type
_entity.pdbx_description
1 polymer ?
#
loop_
_entity_poly.entity_id
_entity_poly.type
_entity_poly.pdbx_seq_one_letter_code
_entity_poly.pdbx_strand_id
1 'polypeptide(L)'
;ASDVYKRQNLTSATLDITKRPLDLTGTRIYDSSATAASSDLTTINNLVGSETIGLSGNGVLGNANAGDLKTLTNVSGLTLGDGTNGGLAANYTLSGGTQTMSVTKRQVTISGSRFYDGTTTVNGSDISTFNNTSAGETLGITGSGSVSTAISGTGKTIILGTLQLQDGTGLASNYSLSSGAFAITSRQLNVTGSRVYDNTTTVNGSELAVTTGIGSEIITLSGQGSVTNANVGSNKTVTQNTLNLVSANGSATNYSMGTISLSITKRPVDVKI
;
A
#
# COMPACT_ATOMS: atom_id res chain seq x y z
N ALA A 1 73.95 -67.67 -8.75
CA ALA A 1 72.85 -66.91 -8.20
C ALA A 1 71.99 -66.37 -9.35
N SER A 2 70.78 -66.94 -9.53
CA SER A 2 69.81 -66.51 -10.55
C SER A 2 68.94 -65.39 -9.93
N ASP A 3 69.06 -64.26 -10.53
CA ASP A 3 68.22 -63.09 -10.15
C ASP A 3 66.90 -63.17 -10.90
N VAL A 4 65.85 -63.54 -10.20
CA VAL A 4 64.51 -63.66 -10.76
C VAL A 4 63.84 -62.28 -10.63
N TYR A 5 63.97 -61.51 -11.69
CA TYR A 5 63.17 -60.28 -11.80
C TYR A 5 61.65 -60.65 -11.87
N LYS A 6 60.96 -60.49 -10.77
CA LYS A 6 59.48 -60.51 -10.76
C LYS A 6 58.96 -59.37 -11.62
N ARG A 7 58.53 -59.66 -12.84
CA ARG A 7 57.71 -58.71 -13.59
C ARG A 7 56.40 -58.53 -12.86
N GLN A 8 56.27 -57.42 -12.20
CA GLN A 8 54.94 -56.95 -11.72
C GLN A 8 54.13 -56.63 -12.97
N ASN A 9 53.08 -57.33 -13.23
CA ASN A 9 52.03 -56.90 -14.15
C ASN A 9 51.31 -55.73 -13.50
N LEU A 10 51.67 -54.54 -13.90
CA LEU A 10 50.84 -53.36 -13.65
C LEU A 10 49.57 -53.50 -14.54
N THR A 11 48.48 -53.99 -13.94
CA THR A 11 47.19 -53.84 -14.54
C THR A 11 46.93 -52.33 -14.61
N SER A 12 46.63 -51.82 -15.81
CA SER A 12 46.26 -50.37 -15.98
C SER A 12 45.08 -50.07 -15.09
N ALA A 13 45.29 -49.19 -14.06
CA ALA A 13 44.21 -48.64 -13.27
C ALA A 13 43.51 -47.58 -14.12
N THR A 14 42.21 -47.71 -14.27
CA THR A 14 41.36 -46.64 -14.84
C THR A 14 41.00 -45.68 -13.73
N LEU A 15 41.22 -44.38 -13.96
CA LEU A 15 40.78 -43.32 -13.09
C LEU A 15 39.57 -42.67 -13.71
N ASP A 16 38.40 -42.74 -13.02
CA ASP A 16 37.19 -42.03 -13.42
C ASP A 16 37.17 -40.66 -12.73
N ILE A 17 37.11 -39.62 -13.53
CA ILE A 17 36.90 -38.24 -13.04
C ILE A 17 35.42 -37.92 -13.18
N THR A 18 34.73 -37.75 -12.05
CA THR A 18 33.31 -37.40 -12.02
C THR A 18 33.12 -35.90 -12.00
N LYS A 19 31.96 -35.44 -12.50
CA LYS A 19 31.58 -34.03 -12.47
C LYS A 19 31.42 -33.55 -11.03
N ARG A 20 31.90 -32.34 -10.77
CA ARG A 20 31.81 -31.69 -9.43
C ARG A 20 30.43 -31.09 -9.25
N PRO A 21 29.69 -31.42 -8.16
CA PRO A 21 28.42 -30.78 -7.83
C PRO A 21 28.61 -29.29 -7.47
N LEU A 22 27.76 -28.45 -8.04
CA LEU A 22 27.71 -27.01 -7.72
C LEU A 22 26.52 -26.72 -6.82
N ASP A 23 26.72 -25.80 -5.90
CA ASP A 23 25.64 -25.21 -5.10
C ASP A 23 25.26 -23.85 -5.68
N LEU A 24 23.94 -23.61 -5.82
CA LEU A 24 23.41 -22.35 -6.27
C LEU A 24 22.65 -21.67 -5.13
N THR A 25 22.89 -20.37 -4.94
CA THR A 25 22.08 -19.56 -4.05
C THR A 25 21.71 -18.24 -4.70
N GLY A 26 20.57 -17.68 -4.30
CA GLY A 26 20.10 -16.42 -4.84
C GLY A 26 18.97 -15.83 -4.05
N THR A 27 18.50 -14.69 -4.51
CA THR A 27 17.39 -13.97 -3.87
C THR A 27 16.59 -13.17 -4.88
N ARG A 28 15.29 -13.06 -4.65
CA ARG A 28 14.41 -12.14 -5.37
C ARG A 28 13.29 -11.62 -4.48
N ILE A 29 12.62 -10.56 -4.91
CA ILE A 29 11.40 -10.07 -4.27
C ILE A 29 10.21 -10.90 -4.77
N TYR A 30 9.25 -11.18 -3.89
CA TYR A 30 8.00 -11.87 -4.23
C TYR A 30 7.31 -11.24 -5.45
N ASP A 31 6.95 -12.07 -6.41
CA ASP A 31 6.33 -11.69 -7.69
C ASP A 31 5.19 -12.63 -8.13
N SER A 32 4.71 -13.47 -7.20
CA SER A 32 3.71 -14.53 -7.41
C SER A 32 4.12 -15.67 -8.35
N SER A 33 5.41 -15.73 -8.77
CA SER A 33 5.94 -16.81 -9.62
C SER A 33 6.71 -17.85 -8.80
N ALA A 34 6.63 -19.11 -9.18
CA ALA A 34 7.52 -20.17 -8.68
C ALA A 34 8.78 -20.35 -9.53
N THR A 35 8.94 -19.58 -10.60
CA THR A 35 10.12 -19.65 -11.48
C THR A 35 11.32 -19.03 -10.79
N ALA A 36 12.44 -19.75 -10.74
CA ALA A 36 13.74 -19.26 -10.29
C ALA A 36 14.60 -18.99 -11.53
N ALA A 37 14.65 -17.73 -11.97
CA ALA A 37 15.47 -17.36 -13.11
C ALA A 37 16.96 -17.47 -12.78
N SER A 38 17.79 -17.82 -13.76
CA SER A 38 19.25 -17.88 -13.58
C SER A 38 19.83 -16.53 -13.13
N SER A 39 19.21 -15.41 -13.53
CA SER A 39 19.57 -14.05 -13.08
C SER A 39 19.38 -13.81 -11.58
N ASP A 40 18.49 -14.57 -10.93
CA ASP A 40 18.23 -14.48 -9.49
C ASP A 40 19.18 -15.35 -8.67
N LEU A 41 19.79 -16.38 -9.32
CA LEU A 41 20.72 -17.35 -8.73
C LEU A 41 22.16 -16.84 -8.90
N THR A 42 22.50 -15.78 -8.16
CA THR A 42 23.71 -14.99 -8.38
C THR A 42 24.99 -15.59 -7.78
N THR A 43 24.87 -16.58 -6.91
CA THR A 43 26.02 -17.21 -6.25
C THR A 43 26.12 -18.66 -6.63
N ILE A 44 27.28 -19.03 -7.19
CA ILE A 44 27.64 -20.40 -7.56
C ILE A 44 28.84 -20.81 -6.70
N ASN A 45 28.68 -21.80 -5.86
CA ASN A 45 29.71 -22.33 -4.98
C ASN A 45 30.22 -23.68 -5.44
N ASN A 46 31.31 -24.15 -4.82
CA ASN A 46 32.03 -25.38 -5.12
C ASN A 46 32.79 -25.37 -6.46
N LEU A 47 33.11 -24.19 -6.99
CA LEU A 47 34.03 -24.07 -8.11
C LEU A 47 35.49 -24.38 -7.69
N VAL A 48 36.31 -24.76 -8.65
CA VAL A 48 37.75 -25.03 -8.42
C VAL A 48 38.53 -23.72 -8.56
N GLY A 49 39.29 -23.37 -7.53
CA GLY A 49 40.16 -22.20 -7.56
C GLY A 49 39.42 -20.90 -7.89
N SER A 50 39.82 -20.20 -8.94
CA SER A 50 39.20 -18.96 -9.43
C SER A 50 38.32 -19.15 -10.68
N GLU A 51 37.97 -20.41 -11.03
CA GLU A 51 37.08 -20.68 -12.15
C GLU A 51 35.72 -20.00 -11.98
N THR A 52 35.12 -19.65 -13.11
CA THR A 52 33.71 -19.20 -13.15
C THR A 52 32.92 -20.11 -14.09
N ILE A 53 31.62 -20.19 -13.90
CA ILE A 53 30.69 -20.93 -14.77
C ILE A 53 29.52 -19.99 -15.11
N GLY A 54 29.09 -20.00 -16.36
CA GLY A 54 27.85 -19.39 -16.81
C GLY A 54 26.64 -20.18 -16.35
N LEU A 55 25.54 -19.50 -16.04
CA LEU A 55 24.24 -20.09 -15.74
C LEU A 55 23.17 -19.42 -16.59
N SER A 56 22.31 -20.21 -17.23
CA SER A 56 21.17 -19.74 -18.03
C SER A 56 19.94 -20.58 -17.80
N GLY A 57 18.77 -20.11 -18.27
CA GLY A 57 17.50 -20.81 -18.12
C GLY A 57 16.82 -20.55 -16.77
N ASN A 58 15.93 -21.46 -16.38
CA ASN A 58 15.09 -21.32 -15.20
C ASN A 58 14.99 -22.61 -14.40
N GLY A 59 15.07 -22.50 -13.08
CA GLY A 59 14.66 -23.52 -12.14
C GLY A 59 13.25 -23.28 -11.63
N VAL A 60 12.74 -24.15 -10.77
CA VAL A 60 11.40 -24.06 -10.19
C VAL A 60 11.46 -24.28 -8.68
N LEU A 61 10.80 -23.39 -7.93
CA LEU A 61 10.52 -23.51 -6.50
C LEU A 61 9.27 -24.37 -6.27
N GLY A 62 9.12 -24.99 -5.10
CA GLY A 62 7.92 -25.74 -4.73
C GLY A 62 6.64 -24.88 -4.63
N ASN A 63 6.78 -23.59 -4.39
CA ASN A 63 5.71 -22.58 -4.44
C ASN A 63 6.33 -21.19 -4.61
N ALA A 64 5.49 -20.19 -4.92
CA ALA A 64 5.92 -18.79 -5.10
C ALA A 64 6.17 -18.04 -3.79
N ASN A 65 5.66 -18.49 -2.65
CA ASN A 65 5.60 -17.74 -1.40
C ASN A 65 6.96 -17.23 -0.91
N ALA A 66 6.95 -16.12 -0.19
CA ALA A 66 8.12 -15.59 0.51
C ALA A 66 8.66 -16.63 1.52
N GLY A 67 9.97 -16.71 1.63
CA GLY A 67 10.66 -17.63 2.53
C GLY A 67 12.14 -17.69 2.23
N ASP A 68 12.93 -18.02 3.24
CA ASP A 68 14.37 -18.09 3.14
C ASP A 68 14.84 -19.49 2.69
N LEU A 69 15.90 -19.50 1.91
CA LEU A 69 16.62 -20.73 1.46
C LEU A 69 15.70 -21.84 0.97
N LYS A 70 14.69 -21.48 0.20
CA LYS A 70 13.74 -22.43 -0.40
C LYS A 70 14.48 -23.29 -1.44
N THR A 71 14.34 -24.62 -1.34
CA THR A 71 14.94 -25.54 -2.28
C THR A 71 14.26 -25.42 -3.65
N LEU A 72 15.06 -25.40 -4.72
CA LEU A 72 14.56 -25.59 -6.07
C LEU A 72 14.13 -27.06 -6.24
N THR A 73 12.86 -27.26 -6.54
CA THR A 73 12.29 -28.62 -6.75
C THR A 73 12.60 -29.18 -8.13
N ASN A 74 12.95 -28.30 -9.07
CA ASN A 74 13.36 -28.66 -10.40
C ASN A 74 14.44 -27.72 -10.93
N VAL A 75 15.56 -28.29 -11.41
CA VAL A 75 16.69 -27.56 -12.00
C VAL A 75 16.94 -27.96 -13.45
N SER A 76 16.13 -28.83 -14.04
CA SER A 76 16.33 -29.34 -15.40
C SER A 76 16.27 -28.26 -16.49
N GLY A 77 15.62 -27.14 -16.20
CA GLY A 77 15.58 -25.97 -17.08
C GLY A 77 16.77 -25.01 -16.93
N LEU A 78 17.69 -25.28 -15.97
CA LEU A 78 18.95 -24.55 -15.83
C LEU A 78 20.03 -25.20 -16.64
N THR A 79 20.84 -24.42 -17.32
CA THR A 79 21.95 -24.89 -18.17
C THR A 79 23.24 -24.19 -17.74
N LEU A 80 24.27 -25.02 -17.49
CA LEU A 80 25.63 -24.54 -17.24
C LEU A 80 26.28 -24.16 -18.56
N GLY A 81 26.96 -23.04 -18.61
CA GLY A 81 27.82 -22.61 -19.73
C GLY A 81 29.28 -22.47 -19.26
N ASP A 82 30.20 -22.51 -20.22
CA ASP A 82 31.63 -22.28 -19.93
C ASP A 82 31.79 -20.83 -19.40
N GLY A 83 32.71 -20.69 -18.47
CA GLY A 83 33.03 -19.41 -17.85
C GLY A 83 34.47 -18.97 -18.17
N THR A 84 35.08 -18.32 -17.19
CA THR A 84 36.48 -17.81 -17.30
C THR A 84 37.42 -18.63 -16.44
N ASN A 85 38.72 -18.39 -16.56
CA ASN A 85 39.80 -18.99 -15.78
C ASN A 85 39.84 -20.52 -15.85
N GLY A 86 39.44 -21.11 -16.99
CA GLY A 86 39.43 -22.55 -17.20
C GLY A 86 38.13 -23.24 -16.79
N GLY A 87 37.13 -22.51 -16.36
CA GLY A 87 35.83 -23.08 -15.97
C GLY A 87 35.06 -23.64 -17.16
N LEU A 88 35.04 -24.99 -17.29
CA LEU A 88 34.30 -25.70 -18.32
C LEU A 88 33.05 -26.35 -17.74
N ALA A 89 31.87 -26.06 -18.33
CA ALA A 89 30.59 -26.63 -17.92
C ALA A 89 30.59 -28.17 -17.88
N ALA A 90 31.37 -28.77 -18.74
CA ALA A 90 31.53 -30.25 -18.83
C ALA A 90 32.05 -30.87 -17.52
N ASN A 91 32.82 -30.15 -16.72
CA ASN A 91 33.41 -30.60 -15.46
C ASN A 91 32.45 -30.51 -14.26
N TYR A 92 31.30 -29.85 -14.42
CA TYR A 92 30.38 -29.54 -13.35
C TYR A 92 28.98 -30.12 -13.58
N THR A 93 28.22 -30.20 -12.49
CA THR A 93 26.81 -30.64 -12.50
C THR A 93 26.00 -29.94 -11.42
N LEU A 94 24.70 -29.77 -11.65
CA LEU A 94 23.74 -29.32 -10.62
C LEU A 94 23.22 -30.52 -9.80
N SER A 95 23.34 -31.74 -10.32
CA SER A 95 22.93 -32.94 -9.59
C SER A 95 23.86 -33.21 -8.42
N GLY A 96 23.29 -33.45 -7.23
CA GLY A 96 24.03 -33.71 -6.00
C GLY A 96 24.52 -32.45 -5.26
N GLY A 97 24.32 -31.26 -5.81
CA GLY A 97 24.54 -29.99 -5.11
C GLY A 97 23.26 -29.49 -4.44
N THR A 98 23.41 -28.39 -3.70
CA THR A 98 22.29 -27.67 -3.02
C THR A 98 21.89 -26.47 -3.84
N GLN A 99 20.63 -26.40 -4.27
CA GLN A 99 20.09 -25.26 -5.01
C GLN A 99 18.97 -24.62 -4.20
N THR A 100 19.23 -23.41 -3.72
CA THR A 100 18.28 -22.66 -2.89
C THR A 100 18.12 -21.22 -3.36
N MET A 101 16.97 -20.66 -3.08
CA MET A 101 16.67 -19.24 -3.32
C MET A 101 15.82 -18.68 -2.20
N SER A 102 16.14 -17.49 -1.74
CA SER A 102 15.29 -16.73 -0.83
C SER A 102 14.33 -15.85 -1.63
N VAL A 103 13.05 -15.93 -1.31
CA VAL A 103 12.03 -15.03 -1.83
C VAL A 103 11.67 -14.05 -0.72
N THR A 104 12.11 -12.81 -0.85
CA THR A 104 11.86 -11.77 0.16
C THR A 104 10.45 -11.20 0.00
N LYS A 105 9.87 -10.73 1.11
CA LYS A 105 8.54 -10.10 1.10
C LYS A 105 8.53 -8.87 0.20
N ARG A 106 7.45 -8.72 -0.57
CA ARG A 106 7.22 -7.53 -1.37
C ARG A 106 6.67 -6.42 -0.49
N GLN A 107 7.31 -5.25 -0.50
CA GLN A 107 6.84 -4.11 0.27
C GLN A 107 5.62 -3.48 -0.41
N VAL A 108 4.54 -3.29 0.37
CA VAL A 108 3.34 -2.55 -0.06
C VAL A 108 3.16 -1.30 0.78
N THR A 109 2.73 -0.22 0.14
CA THR A 109 2.30 1.00 0.81
C THR A 109 0.79 1.13 0.70
N ILE A 110 0.18 1.75 1.70
CA ILE A 110 -1.27 1.94 1.78
C ILE A 110 -1.65 3.40 1.60
N SER A 111 -2.83 3.64 1.04
CA SER A 111 -3.43 4.96 1.03
C SER A 111 -4.93 4.89 1.26
N GLY A 112 -5.50 5.99 1.71
CA GLY A 112 -6.90 6.07 2.00
C GLY A 112 -7.35 7.47 2.37
N SER A 113 -8.62 7.59 2.72
CA SER A 113 -9.19 8.87 3.11
C SER A 113 -10.44 8.69 3.95
N ARG A 114 -10.75 9.72 4.75
CA ARG A 114 -12.03 9.86 5.44
C ARG A 114 -12.44 11.32 5.57
N PHE A 115 -13.70 11.55 5.88
CA PHE A 115 -14.15 12.89 6.27
C PHE A 115 -13.63 13.24 7.67
N TYR A 116 -13.42 14.53 7.89
CA TYR A 116 -13.07 15.07 9.19
C TYR A 116 -14.04 14.62 10.29
N ASP A 117 -13.50 14.11 11.39
CA ASP A 117 -14.24 13.59 12.54
C ASP A 117 -13.63 14.04 13.89
N GLY A 118 -12.66 14.97 13.85
CA GLY A 118 -11.97 15.47 15.05
C GLY A 118 -10.88 14.56 15.57
N THR A 119 -10.65 13.36 14.99
CA THR A 119 -9.66 12.40 15.48
C THR A 119 -8.45 12.30 14.56
N THR A 120 -7.35 11.74 15.09
CA THR A 120 -6.17 11.36 14.30
C THR A 120 -6.18 9.89 13.91
N THR A 121 -7.15 9.10 14.35
CA THR A 121 -7.21 7.65 14.11
C THR A 121 -7.44 7.35 12.64
N VAL A 122 -6.72 6.37 12.12
CA VAL A 122 -6.90 5.78 10.78
C VAL A 122 -7.28 4.33 10.97
N ASN A 123 -8.51 3.96 10.66
CA ASN A 123 -8.97 2.57 10.75
C ASN A 123 -8.63 1.81 9.46
N GLY A 124 -8.51 0.49 9.55
CA GLY A 124 -8.33 -0.34 8.36
C GLY A 124 -9.41 -0.11 7.29
N SER A 125 -10.66 0.19 7.69
CA SER A 125 -11.77 0.53 6.78
C SER A 125 -11.59 1.84 6.01
N ASP A 126 -10.71 2.74 6.47
CA ASP A 126 -10.41 4.00 5.78
C ASP A 126 -9.36 3.82 4.68
N ILE A 127 -8.71 2.66 4.63
CA ILE A 127 -7.70 2.32 3.62
C ILE A 127 -8.40 1.74 2.40
N SER A 128 -8.16 2.35 1.25
CA SER A 128 -8.80 1.99 -0.02
C SER A 128 -7.84 1.44 -1.06
N THR A 129 -6.54 1.66 -0.90
CA THR A 129 -5.55 1.32 -1.92
C THR A 129 -4.31 0.67 -1.31
N PHE A 130 -3.86 -0.39 -1.96
CA PHE A 130 -2.60 -1.07 -1.71
C PHE A 130 -1.73 -0.91 -2.96
N ASN A 131 -0.62 -0.19 -2.83
CA ASN A 131 0.30 0.05 -3.94
C ASN A 131 1.40 -1.00 -3.93
N ASN A 132 1.85 -1.40 -5.13
CA ASN A 132 2.92 -2.36 -5.33
C ASN A 132 2.56 -3.80 -4.92
N THR A 133 1.29 -4.22 -5.00
CA THR A 133 0.94 -5.65 -4.95
C THR A 133 1.45 -6.39 -6.19
N SER A 134 1.61 -7.70 -6.12
CA SER A 134 1.87 -8.51 -7.32
C SER A 134 0.64 -8.50 -8.24
N ALA A 135 0.86 -8.64 -9.55
CA ALA A 135 -0.20 -8.47 -10.54
C ALA A 135 -1.41 -9.38 -10.25
N GLY A 136 -2.60 -8.80 -10.19
CA GLY A 136 -3.86 -9.50 -9.95
C GLY A 136 -4.14 -9.88 -8.50
N GLU A 137 -3.22 -9.64 -7.57
CA GLU A 137 -3.44 -9.91 -6.15
C GLU A 137 -4.07 -8.73 -5.42
N THR A 138 -4.99 -9.04 -4.52
CA THR A 138 -5.62 -8.10 -3.57
C THR A 138 -5.21 -8.47 -2.16
N LEU A 139 -5.19 -7.47 -1.27
CA LEU A 139 -4.95 -7.63 0.16
C LEU A 139 -6.07 -6.96 0.94
N GLY A 140 -6.30 -7.43 2.16
CA GLY A 140 -7.09 -6.76 3.18
C GLY A 140 -6.20 -6.09 4.22
N ILE A 141 -6.82 -5.32 5.11
CA ILE A 141 -6.15 -4.69 6.25
C ILE A 141 -7.09 -4.59 7.44
N THR A 142 -6.57 -4.77 8.64
CA THR A 142 -7.29 -4.62 9.91
C THR A 142 -6.47 -3.79 10.90
N GLY A 143 -7.07 -3.47 12.03
CA GLY A 143 -6.43 -2.66 13.06
C GLY A 143 -6.59 -1.16 12.83
N SER A 144 -5.79 -0.38 13.52
CA SER A 144 -5.80 1.07 13.45
C SER A 144 -4.41 1.66 13.53
N GLY A 145 -4.22 2.74 12.80
CA GLY A 145 -3.07 3.62 12.84
C GLY A 145 -3.47 5.04 13.19
N SER A 146 -2.62 5.98 12.88
CA SER A 146 -2.91 7.40 13.10
C SER A 146 -2.19 8.30 12.10
N VAL A 147 -2.61 9.56 12.06
CA VAL A 147 -1.88 10.66 11.43
C VAL A 147 -1.49 11.69 12.50
N SER A 148 -0.51 12.53 12.20
CA SER A 148 0.03 13.50 13.17
C SER A 148 -0.97 14.58 13.61
N THR A 149 -1.96 14.91 12.76
CA THR A 149 -2.98 15.93 13.06
C THR A 149 -4.33 15.53 12.48
N ALA A 150 -5.40 15.88 13.19
CA ALA A 150 -6.78 15.67 12.72
C ALA A 150 -7.23 16.66 11.64
N ILE A 151 -6.51 17.78 11.43
CA ILE A 151 -6.89 18.84 10.48
C ILE A 151 -7.05 18.28 9.07
N SER A 152 -8.05 18.74 8.33
CA SER A 152 -8.25 18.36 6.93
C SER A 152 -7.02 18.70 6.08
N GLY A 153 -6.73 17.83 5.10
CA GLY A 153 -5.57 17.94 4.21
C GLY A 153 -5.17 16.61 3.63
N THR A 154 -4.35 16.66 2.60
CA THR A 154 -3.85 15.50 1.86
C THR A 154 -2.40 15.19 2.21
N GLY A 155 -1.91 14.01 1.82
CA GLY A 155 -0.50 13.65 1.95
C GLY A 155 -0.03 13.43 3.39
N LYS A 156 -0.93 13.21 4.34
CA LYS A 156 -0.57 12.91 5.72
C LYS A 156 0.06 11.52 5.80
N THR A 157 1.22 11.41 6.43
CA THR A 157 1.87 10.12 6.64
C THR A 157 1.10 9.29 7.65
N ILE A 158 0.81 8.04 7.29
CA ILE A 158 0.17 7.07 8.19
C ILE A 158 1.22 6.54 9.17
N ILE A 159 0.96 6.64 10.46
CA ILE A 159 1.67 5.92 11.52
C ILE A 159 0.93 4.60 11.69
N LEU A 160 1.60 3.48 11.41
CA LEU A 160 0.95 2.17 11.23
C LEU A 160 0.22 1.65 12.48
N GLY A 161 0.73 1.93 13.68
CA GLY A 161 0.09 1.46 14.93
C GLY A 161 -0.13 -0.06 14.93
N THR A 162 -1.38 -0.49 14.99
CA THR A 162 -1.80 -1.90 14.94
C THR A 162 -2.31 -2.35 13.58
N LEU A 163 -2.16 -1.52 12.53
CA LEU A 163 -2.55 -1.91 11.17
C LEU A 163 -1.76 -3.14 10.72
N GLN A 164 -2.47 -4.15 10.24
CA GLN A 164 -1.91 -5.42 9.78
C GLN A 164 -2.57 -5.87 8.49
N LEU A 165 -1.76 -6.36 7.55
CA LEU A 165 -2.25 -6.96 6.31
C LEU A 165 -3.07 -8.21 6.61
N GLN A 166 -4.10 -8.43 5.81
CA GLN A 166 -4.93 -9.62 5.78
C GLN A 166 -4.88 -10.24 4.39
N ASP A 167 -5.10 -11.55 4.33
CA ASP A 167 -5.20 -12.27 3.08
C ASP A 167 -6.39 -11.76 2.26
N GLY A 168 -6.15 -11.61 0.95
CA GLY A 168 -7.17 -11.42 -0.05
C GLY A 168 -7.04 -12.54 -1.08
N THR A 169 -6.85 -12.20 -2.38
CA THR A 169 -6.40 -13.19 -3.36
C THR A 169 -4.91 -13.49 -3.23
N GLY A 170 -4.12 -12.53 -2.71
CA GLY A 170 -2.74 -12.71 -2.30
C GLY A 170 -2.64 -13.02 -0.80
N LEU A 171 -1.59 -13.75 -0.40
CA LEU A 171 -1.30 -14.04 1.01
C LEU A 171 -0.55 -12.87 1.65
N ALA A 172 -1.05 -12.35 2.76
CA ALA A 172 -0.41 -11.28 3.54
C ALA A 172 1.03 -11.61 3.96
N SER A 173 1.31 -12.90 4.17
CA SER A 173 2.64 -13.40 4.54
C SER A 173 3.72 -13.13 3.49
N ASN A 174 3.33 -12.92 2.22
CA ASN A 174 4.22 -12.60 1.11
C ASN A 174 4.58 -11.11 1.03
N TYR A 175 3.97 -10.30 1.87
CA TYR A 175 4.10 -8.85 1.85
C TYR A 175 4.62 -8.29 3.17
N SER A 176 5.21 -7.11 3.09
CA SER A 176 5.54 -6.26 4.25
C SER A 176 4.80 -4.93 4.12
N LEU A 177 4.11 -4.53 5.19
CA LEU A 177 3.39 -3.26 5.22
C LEU A 177 4.36 -2.11 5.47
N SER A 178 4.25 -1.06 4.68
CA SER A 178 4.97 0.20 4.85
C SER A 178 3.98 1.36 4.92
N SER A 179 4.42 2.43 5.56
CA SER A 179 3.66 3.67 5.67
C SER A 179 3.34 4.24 4.29
N GLY A 180 2.20 4.90 4.19
CA GLY A 180 1.74 5.57 2.98
C GLY A 180 1.01 6.88 3.29
N ALA A 181 0.25 7.40 2.33
CA ALA A 181 -0.39 8.69 2.41
C ALA A 181 -1.88 8.57 2.76
N PHE A 182 -2.36 9.48 3.60
CA PHE A 182 -3.75 9.58 4.00
C PHE A 182 -4.31 10.99 3.75
N ALA A 183 -5.60 11.07 3.42
CA ALA A 183 -6.30 12.32 3.29
C ALA A 183 -7.44 12.42 4.32
N ILE A 184 -7.49 13.55 5.03
CA ILE A 184 -8.68 13.94 5.79
C ILE A 184 -9.38 15.00 4.96
N THR A 185 -10.54 14.67 4.40
CA THR A 185 -11.34 15.60 3.60
C THR A 185 -12.23 16.44 4.49
N SER A 186 -12.52 17.67 4.10
CA SER A 186 -13.42 18.55 4.84
C SER A 186 -14.81 17.91 4.96
N ARG A 187 -15.40 18.04 6.16
CA ARG A 187 -16.74 17.58 6.44
C ARG A 187 -17.76 18.59 5.94
N GLN A 188 -18.70 18.14 5.13
CA GLN A 188 -19.76 19.00 4.62
C GLN A 188 -20.80 19.28 5.70
N LEU A 189 -21.15 20.59 5.90
CA LEU A 189 -22.15 21.05 6.84
C LEU A 189 -23.37 21.60 6.08
N ASN A 190 -24.55 21.16 6.47
CA ASN A 190 -25.79 21.78 6.02
C ASN A 190 -26.04 23.03 6.85
N VAL A 191 -26.40 24.12 6.17
CA VAL A 191 -26.65 25.42 6.77
C VAL A 191 -28.13 25.68 6.73
N THR A 192 -28.72 26.03 7.88
CA THR A 192 -30.15 26.31 7.98
C THR A 192 -30.39 27.60 8.76
N GLY A 193 -31.50 28.27 8.49
CA GLY A 193 -31.89 29.43 9.24
C GLY A 193 -33.36 29.78 9.12
N SER A 194 -33.78 30.79 9.87
CA SER A 194 -35.13 31.32 9.77
C SER A 194 -35.17 32.82 10.08
N ARG A 195 -36.07 33.53 9.43
CA ARG A 195 -36.36 34.94 9.75
C ARG A 195 -37.84 35.24 9.54
N VAL A 196 -38.28 36.34 10.14
CA VAL A 196 -39.59 36.93 9.88
C VAL A 196 -39.54 37.72 8.57
N TYR A 197 -40.59 37.69 7.79
CA TYR A 197 -40.73 38.46 6.54
C TYR A 197 -40.39 39.94 6.72
N ASP A 198 -39.44 40.43 5.93
CA ASP A 198 -38.89 41.78 5.95
C ASP A 198 -38.81 42.45 4.56
N ASN A 199 -39.35 41.78 3.54
CA ASN A 199 -39.34 42.19 2.12
C ASN A 199 -37.92 42.23 1.50
N THR A 200 -36.93 41.55 2.07
CA THR A 200 -35.57 41.50 1.49
C THR A 200 -35.26 40.11 0.94
N THR A 201 -34.41 40.02 -0.08
CA THR A 201 -33.85 38.77 -0.59
C THR A 201 -32.45 38.47 -0.05
N THR A 202 -31.82 39.45 0.60
CA THR A 202 -30.50 39.27 1.22
C THR A 202 -30.63 38.43 2.47
N VAL A 203 -29.69 37.49 2.64
CA VAL A 203 -29.60 36.61 3.80
C VAL A 203 -28.26 36.83 4.47
N ASN A 204 -28.25 37.31 5.70
CA ASN A 204 -27.00 37.53 6.44
C ASN A 204 -26.52 36.25 7.10
N GLY A 205 -25.20 36.06 7.23
CA GLY A 205 -24.62 34.90 7.90
C GLY A 205 -25.14 34.72 9.35
N SER A 206 -25.48 35.84 10.05
CA SER A 206 -26.06 35.82 11.40
C SER A 206 -27.48 35.23 11.50
N GLU A 207 -28.20 35.11 10.38
CA GLU A 207 -29.53 34.50 10.31
C GLU A 207 -29.45 32.98 10.10
N LEU A 208 -28.24 32.47 9.89
CA LEU A 208 -27.94 31.08 9.55
C LEU A 208 -27.14 30.41 10.66
N ALA A 209 -27.34 29.11 10.82
CA ALA A 209 -26.63 28.29 11.79
C ALA A 209 -26.21 26.98 11.18
N VAL A 210 -25.16 26.40 11.74
CA VAL A 210 -24.65 25.06 11.42
C VAL A 210 -24.44 24.27 12.70
N THR A 211 -24.49 22.95 12.58
CA THR A 211 -24.12 22.02 13.65
C THR A 211 -23.00 21.13 13.14
N THR A 212 -21.86 21.17 13.78
CA THR A 212 -20.68 20.37 13.38
C THR A 212 -20.85 18.89 13.75
N GLY A 213 -21.46 18.63 14.91
CA GLY A 213 -21.57 17.29 15.50
C GLY A 213 -20.21 16.72 15.93
N ILE A 214 -19.16 17.53 16.02
CA ILE A 214 -17.81 17.13 16.41
C ILE A 214 -17.45 17.79 17.74
N GLY A 215 -17.50 17.02 18.82
CA GLY A 215 -17.14 17.50 20.16
C GLY A 215 -17.83 18.80 20.52
N SER A 216 -17.07 19.78 21.01
CA SER A 216 -17.53 21.12 21.34
C SER A 216 -17.18 22.17 20.27
N GLU A 217 -16.88 21.76 19.04
CA GLU A 217 -16.55 22.70 17.97
C GLU A 217 -17.74 23.57 17.56
N ILE A 218 -17.50 24.84 17.42
CA ILE A 218 -18.48 25.84 17.01
C ILE A 218 -17.97 26.55 15.76
N ILE A 219 -18.72 26.41 14.69
CA ILE A 219 -18.50 27.11 13.42
C ILE A 219 -19.70 28.07 13.23
N THR A 220 -19.41 29.30 12.85
CA THR A 220 -20.39 30.33 12.55
C THR A 220 -20.31 30.73 11.09
N LEU A 221 -21.19 31.60 10.64
CA LEU A 221 -21.18 32.17 9.29
C LEU A 221 -20.97 33.66 9.31
N SER A 222 -20.27 34.16 8.29
CA SER A 222 -20.16 35.59 7.97
C SER A 222 -20.54 35.83 6.52
N GLY A 223 -20.67 37.08 6.11
CA GLY A 223 -21.04 37.47 4.75
C GLY A 223 -22.54 37.41 4.48
N GLN A 224 -22.90 37.41 3.20
CA GLN A 224 -24.28 37.49 2.74
C GLN A 224 -24.54 36.50 1.62
N GLY A 225 -25.72 35.86 1.66
CA GLY A 225 -26.31 35.08 0.59
C GLY A 225 -27.57 35.76 0.06
N SER A 226 -28.30 35.04 -0.80
CA SER A 226 -29.57 35.53 -1.32
C SER A 226 -30.57 34.41 -1.59
N VAL A 227 -31.86 34.71 -1.42
CA VAL A 227 -32.97 33.89 -1.89
C VAL A 227 -33.58 34.46 -3.16
N THR A 228 -34.20 33.65 -4.00
CA THR A 228 -34.82 34.06 -5.27
C THR A 228 -35.94 35.11 -5.12
N ASN A 229 -36.65 35.09 -3.99
CA ASN A 229 -37.69 36.10 -3.65
C ASN A 229 -37.86 36.17 -2.15
N ALA A 230 -38.40 37.31 -1.67
CA ALA A 230 -38.62 37.57 -0.26
C ALA A 230 -39.89 36.90 0.34
N ASN A 231 -40.69 36.21 -0.45
CA ASN A 231 -41.98 35.65 0.01
C ASN A 231 -41.80 34.63 1.14
N VAL A 232 -42.81 34.56 2.01
CA VAL A 232 -42.92 33.51 3.03
C VAL A 232 -42.83 32.14 2.42
N GLY A 233 -42.05 31.24 3.04
CA GLY A 233 -41.86 29.86 2.57
C GLY A 233 -40.81 29.15 3.41
N SER A 234 -40.90 27.84 3.44
CA SER A 234 -39.96 26.95 4.17
C SER A 234 -38.84 26.45 3.25
N ASN A 235 -37.67 26.25 3.83
CA ASN A 235 -36.52 25.66 3.18
C ASN A 235 -36.15 26.25 1.81
N LYS A 236 -36.25 27.56 1.68
CA LYS A 236 -35.87 28.27 0.45
C LYS A 236 -34.34 28.12 0.24
N THR A 237 -33.94 27.70 -0.92
CA THR A 237 -32.52 27.61 -1.25
C THR A 237 -31.86 28.97 -1.23
N VAL A 238 -30.74 29.08 -0.53
CA VAL A 238 -29.93 30.29 -0.44
C VAL A 238 -28.72 30.14 -1.38
N THR A 239 -28.55 31.10 -2.27
CA THR A 239 -27.31 31.25 -3.06
C THR A 239 -26.21 31.78 -2.15
N GLN A 240 -25.05 31.13 -2.16
CA GLN A 240 -23.97 31.38 -1.18
C GLN A 240 -23.40 32.79 -1.25
N ASN A 241 -23.22 33.40 -2.43
CA ASN A 241 -22.55 34.68 -2.67
C ASN A 241 -21.24 34.84 -1.85
N THR A 242 -21.22 35.70 -0.83
CA THR A 242 -20.06 35.95 0.06
C THR A 242 -20.15 35.19 1.41
N LEU A 243 -21.12 34.30 1.59
CA LEU A 243 -21.20 33.49 2.82
C LEU A 243 -19.98 32.61 2.97
N ASN A 244 -19.39 32.65 4.16
CA ASN A 244 -18.24 31.84 4.54
C ASN A 244 -18.40 31.26 5.94
N LEU A 245 -17.82 30.06 6.15
CA LEU A 245 -17.65 29.47 7.48
C LEU A 245 -16.56 30.21 8.25
N VAL A 246 -16.80 30.49 9.51
CA VAL A 246 -15.88 31.20 10.41
C VAL A 246 -15.64 30.37 11.67
N SER A 247 -14.38 30.27 12.07
CA SER A 247 -13.98 29.60 13.31
C SER A 247 -14.41 30.39 14.53
N ALA A 248 -15.20 29.81 15.42
CA ALA A 248 -15.46 30.31 16.75
C ALA A 248 -14.77 29.46 17.82
N ASN A 249 -14.99 28.13 17.80
CA ASN A 249 -14.23 27.14 18.56
C ASN A 249 -14.08 25.90 17.67
N GLY A 250 -12.92 25.72 17.10
CA GLY A 250 -12.64 24.73 16.06
C GLY A 250 -12.03 25.42 14.83
N SER A 251 -11.81 24.68 13.76
CA SER A 251 -11.23 25.23 12.53
C SER A 251 -12.20 25.12 11.35
N ALA A 252 -12.61 26.25 10.80
CA ALA A 252 -13.51 26.31 9.64
C ALA A 252 -12.92 25.58 8.40
N THR A 253 -11.61 25.46 8.29
CA THR A 253 -10.95 24.74 7.19
C THR A 253 -11.24 23.24 7.19
N ASN A 254 -11.66 22.67 8.32
CA ASN A 254 -12.06 21.26 8.42
C ASN A 254 -13.46 21.00 7.84
N TYR A 255 -14.15 22.06 7.44
CA TYR A 255 -15.54 21.99 6.97
C TYR A 255 -15.70 22.64 5.61
N SER A 256 -16.75 22.25 4.92
CA SER A 256 -17.25 22.86 3.70
C SER A 256 -18.75 23.11 3.82
N MET A 257 -19.25 24.15 3.17
CA MET A 257 -20.69 24.37 3.09
C MET A 257 -21.35 23.40 2.12
N GLY A 258 -22.41 22.76 2.59
CA GLY A 258 -23.31 21.96 1.79
C GLY A 258 -24.51 22.77 1.32
N THR A 259 -25.71 22.22 1.53
CA THR A 259 -26.94 22.94 1.22
C THR A 259 -27.18 24.08 2.22
N ILE A 260 -27.59 25.23 1.69
CA ILE A 260 -27.95 26.39 2.50
C ILE A 260 -29.44 26.66 2.30
N SER A 261 -30.21 26.69 3.39
CA SER A 261 -31.62 26.91 3.34
C SER A 261 -32.11 27.91 4.40
N LEU A 262 -33.11 28.70 4.03
CA LEU A 262 -33.74 29.70 4.91
C LEU A 262 -35.28 29.51 4.91
N SER A 263 -35.90 29.56 6.07
CA SER A 263 -37.35 29.63 6.19
C SER A 263 -37.76 31.08 6.49
N ILE A 264 -38.65 31.66 5.69
CA ILE A 264 -39.22 33.00 5.92
C ILE A 264 -40.64 32.82 6.46
N THR A 265 -40.85 33.28 7.70
CA THR A 265 -42.14 33.15 8.40
C THR A 265 -42.98 34.43 8.24
N LYS A 266 -44.28 34.31 8.48
CA LYS A 266 -45.21 35.43 8.41
C LYS A 266 -44.87 36.48 9.47
N ARG A 267 -44.93 37.75 9.10
CA ARG A 267 -44.81 38.85 10.04
C ARG A 267 -46.16 39.06 10.77
N PRO A 268 -46.17 39.07 12.09
CA PRO A 268 -47.36 39.48 12.85
C PRO A 268 -47.78 40.91 12.51
N VAL A 269 -49.07 41.17 12.42
CA VAL A 269 -49.66 42.50 12.23
C VAL A 269 -50.47 42.82 13.45
N ASP A 270 -50.15 43.92 14.15
CA ASP A 270 -50.95 44.43 15.23
C ASP A 270 -52.09 45.25 14.64
N VAL A 271 -53.33 44.79 14.79
CA VAL A 271 -54.53 45.52 14.44
C VAL A 271 -54.91 46.32 15.69
N LYS A 272 -54.69 47.63 15.68
CA LYS A 272 -55.27 48.51 16.70
C LYS A 272 -56.75 48.77 16.30
N ILE A 273 -57.66 48.36 17.17
CA ILE A 273 -59.09 48.64 17.07
C ILE A 273 -59.38 49.98 17.74
#